data_cd2e9093270ba3295fb40cce37aed7ed
#
_entry.id   cd2e9093270ba3295fb40cce37aed7ed
#
_cell.length_a   1.000
_cell.length_b   1.000
_cell.length_c   1.000
_cell.angle_alpha   90.00
_cell.angle_beta   90.00
_cell.angle_gamma   90.00
#
_symmetry.space_group_name_H-M   'P 1'
#
loop_
_entity.id
_entity.type
_entity.pdbx_description
1 polymer ?
#
loop_
_entity_poly.entity_id
_entity_poly.type
_entity_poly.pdbx_seq_one_letter_code
_entity_poly.pdbx_strand_id
1 'polypeptide(L)'
;MSITLNYQHLTPADFDLIIQLATEVHGTGYLDQKSMQDWYAKGLKNGINAGFVVYHDQKLVGFRITYAAQQWQIDKWCSTELWPVPVEQVCYFKCNTVDESYRGHGIGGELLKRSVAAAKQQGATAGVSHLWKQSPGNSAVKYFTKCGGILIKDHPDRWHELSLAGYECPICNNNCHCEAAEMM
;
A
#
# COMPACT_ATOMS: atom_id res chain seq x y z
N MET A 1 -15.89 23.38 -6.95
CA MET A 1 -15.79 22.66 -8.23
C MET A 1 -15.52 21.18 -7.92
N SER A 2 -16.22 20.27 -8.58
CA SER A 2 -15.95 18.83 -8.42
C SER A 2 -14.67 18.48 -9.16
N ILE A 3 -13.70 17.88 -8.46
CA ILE A 3 -12.44 17.40 -9.06
C ILE A 3 -12.77 16.14 -9.85
N THR A 4 -12.39 16.09 -11.14
CA THR A 4 -12.54 14.89 -11.95
C THR A 4 -11.30 13.99 -11.76
N LEU A 5 -11.51 12.82 -11.18
CA LEU A 5 -10.46 11.84 -10.91
C LEU A 5 -10.59 10.66 -11.86
N ASN A 6 -9.50 10.28 -12.53
CA ASN A 6 -9.42 9.15 -13.43
C ASN A 6 -8.64 7.99 -12.79
N TYR A 7 -9.33 6.89 -12.51
CA TYR A 7 -8.76 5.68 -11.93
C TYR A 7 -8.50 4.64 -13.01
N GLN A 8 -7.31 4.09 -13.05
CA GLN A 8 -6.93 3.06 -14.02
C GLN A 8 -5.98 2.02 -13.43
N HIS A 9 -5.86 0.88 -14.11
CA HIS A 9 -4.86 -0.12 -13.73
C HIS A 9 -3.46 0.46 -13.83
N LEU A 10 -2.62 0.15 -12.86
CA LEU A 10 -1.21 0.48 -12.84
C LEU A 10 -0.49 -0.25 -13.99
N THR A 11 0.33 0.48 -14.73
CA THR A 11 1.14 -0.04 -15.83
C THR A 11 2.60 0.38 -15.67
N PRO A 12 3.56 -0.24 -16.37
CA PRO A 12 4.96 0.19 -16.33
C PRO A 12 5.20 1.66 -16.73
N ALA A 13 4.31 2.26 -17.52
CA ALA A 13 4.41 3.68 -17.89
C ALA A 13 4.23 4.63 -16.67
N ASP A 14 3.64 4.14 -15.59
CA ASP A 14 3.38 4.94 -14.38
C ASP A 14 4.56 4.93 -13.39
N PHE A 15 5.57 4.07 -13.58
CA PHE A 15 6.60 3.78 -12.57
C PHE A 15 7.35 5.02 -12.08
N ASP A 16 7.81 5.90 -12.99
CA ASP A 16 8.57 7.09 -12.60
C ASP A 16 7.74 8.04 -11.73
N LEU A 17 6.49 8.25 -12.09
CA LEU A 17 5.56 9.10 -11.33
C LEU A 17 5.20 8.48 -9.98
N ILE A 18 5.05 7.16 -9.92
CA ILE A 18 4.82 6.43 -8.67
C ILE A 18 6.02 6.57 -7.73
N ILE A 19 7.25 6.38 -8.24
CA ILE A 19 8.48 6.50 -7.45
C ILE A 19 8.63 7.92 -6.92
N GLN A 20 8.36 8.92 -7.75
CA GLN A 20 8.39 10.32 -7.34
C GLN A 20 7.41 10.59 -6.18
N LEU A 21 6.13 10.24 -6.36
CA LEU A 21 5.11 10.46 -5.32
C LEU A 21 5.39 9.65 -4.05
N ALA A 22 5.87 8.41 -4.19
CA ALA A 22 6.27 7.59 -3.05
C ALA A 22 7.41 8.23 -2.24
N THR A 23 8.42 8.81 -2.92
CA THR A 23 9.54 9.50 -2.29
C THR A 23 9.07 10.74 -1.53
N GLU A 24 8.18 11.54 -2.13
CA GLU A 24 7.61 12.73 -1.49
C GLU A 24 6.83 12.40 -0.21
N VAL A 25 6.09 11.29 -0.19
CA VAL A 25 5.21 10.94 0.94
C VAL A 25 5.90 10.06 1.98
N HIS A 26 6.71 9.08 1.55
CA HIS A 26 7.29 8.06 2.42
C HIS A 26 8.79 8.25 2.70
N GLY A 27 9.44 9.16 2.00
CA GLY A 27 10.85 9.48 2.17
C GLY A 27 11.78 8.82 1.16
N THR A 28 13.01 9.34 1.12
CA THR A 28 14.07 8.87 0.23
C THR A 28 14.45 7.42 0.54
N GLY A 29 14.68 6.62 -0.50
CA GLY A 29 15.06 5.21 -0.38
C GLY A 29 13.88 4.25 -0.15
N TYR A 30 12.65 4.76 -0.09
CA TYR A 30 11.46 3.91 0.10
C TYR A 30 11.17 3.05 -1.12
N LEU A 31 11.26 3.60 -2.32
CA LEU A 31 10.95 2.92 -3.58
C LEU A 31 11.91 3.35 -4.70
N ASP A 32 12.53 2.39 -5.36
CA ASP A 32 13.36 2.56 -6.54
C ASP A 32 12.81 1.78 -7.75
N GLN A 33 13.45 1.93 -8.92
CA GLN A 33 13.01 1.25 -10.16
C GLN A 33 13.00 -0.27 -10.04
N LYS A 34 14.00 -0.85 -9.40
CA LYS A 34 14.10 -2.31 -9.23
C LYS A 34 12.98 -2.83 -8.34
N SER A 35 12.76 -2.17 -7.21
CA SER A 35 11.68 -2.52 -6.28
C SER A 35 10.31 -2.31 -6.92
N MET A 36 10.13 -1.24 -7.71
CA MET A 36 8.88 -0.98 -8.41
C MET A 36 8.53 -2.09 -9.41
N GLN A 37 9.52 -2.57 -10.18
CA GLN A 37 9.34 -3.69 -11.10
C GLN A 37 8.94 -4.98 -10.36
N ASP A 38 9.62 -5.29 -9.25
CA ASP A 38 9.29 -6.45 -8.40
C ASP A 38 7.88 -6.35 -7.81
N TRP A 39 7.52 -5.19 -7.28
CA TRP A 39 6.19 -4.97 -6.70
C TRP A 39 5.07 -5.07 -7.75
N TYR A 40 5.32 -4.55 -8.96
CA TYR A 40 4.39 -4.69 -10.08
C TYR A 40 4.19 -6.16 -10.47
N ALA A 41 5.29 -6.91 -10.61
CA ALA A 41 5.24 -8.33 -10.98
C ALA A 41 4.45 -9.17 -9.95
N LYS A 42 4.62 -8.88 -8.65
CA LYS A 42 3.87 -9.54 -7.57
C LYS A 42 2.37 -9.23 -7.59
N GLY A 43 1.98 -8.10 -8.16
CA GLY A 43 0.57 -7.72 -8.32
C GLY A 43 -0.13 -8.36 -9.51
N LEU A 44 0.62 -8.92 -10.46
CA LEU A 44 0.09 -9.48 -11.70
C LEU A 44 -0.16 -10.99 -11.56
N LYS A 45 -1.42 -11.41 -11.66
CA LYS A 45 -1.83 -12.82 -11.63
C LYS A 45 -3.02 -13.04 -12.56
N ASN A 46 -2.95 -14.11 -13.35
CA ASN A 46 -4.02 -14.47 -14.32
C ASN A 46 -4.36 -13.33 -15.30
N GLY A 47 -3.35 -12.54 -15.73
CA GLY A 47 -3.55 -11.40 -16.61
C GLY A 47 -4.19 -10.16 -15.95
N ILE A 48 -4.43 -10.18 -14.65
CA ILE A 48 -5.03 -9.09 -13.87
C ILE A 48 -3.94 -8.50 -12.95
N ASN A 49 -3.78 -7.17 -12.95
CA ASN A 49 -2.99 -6.48 -11.93
C ASN A 49 -3.92 -5.85 -10.88
N ALA A 50 -3.66 -6.11 -9.61
CA ALA A 50 -4.42 -5.55 -8.49
C ALA A 50 -3.92 -4.16 -8.03
N GLY A 51 -2.93 -3.60 -8.72
CA GLY A 51 -2.46 -2.23 -8.54
C GLY A 51 -3.27 -1.22 -9.36
N PHE A 52 -3.46 -0.03 -8.80
CA PHE A 52 -4.21 1.06 -9.42
C PHE A 52 -3.50 2.40 -9.23
N VAL A 53 -3.71 3.27 -10.19
CA VAL A 53 -3.29 4.68 -10.15
C VAL A 53 -4.50 5.58 -10.31
N VAL A 54 -4.39 6.81 -9.82
CA VAL A 54 -5.39 7.84 -10.01
C VAL A 54 -4.75 9.13 -10.48
N TYR A 55 -5.33 9.70 -11.50
CA TYR A 55 -4.90 10.96 -12.13
C TYR A 55 -5.97 12.04 -11.97
N HIS A 56 -5.50 13.26 -11.77
CA HIS A 56 -6.26 14.49 -12.00
C HIS A 56 -5.60 15.20 -13.17
N ASP A 57 -6.30 15.29 -14.29
CA ASP A 57 -5.73 15.68 -15.57
C ASP A 57 -4.51 14.78 -15.93
N GLN A 58 -3.32 15.35 -16.06
CA GLN A 58 -2.09 14.60 -16.34
C GLN A 58 -1.23 14.34 -15.11
N LYS A 59 -1.64 14.80 -13.92
CA LYS A 59 -0.91 14.62 -12.67
C LYS A 59 -1.33 13.33 -11.99
N LEU A 60 -0.36 12.45 -11.68
CA LEU A 60 -0.59 11.31 -10.81
C LEU A 60 -0.76 11.82 -9.37
N VAL A 61 -1.93 11.57 -8.77
CA VAL A 61 -2.30 12.08 -7.45
C VAL A 61 -2.48 10.97 -6.40
N GLY A 62 -2.38 9.73 -6.82
CA GLY A 62 -2.39 8.59 -5.90
C GLY A 62 -2.16 7.27 -6.61
N PHE A 63 -1.76 6.28 -5.82
CA PHE A 63 -1.60 4.91 -6.31
C PHE A 63 -1.76 3.90 -5.17
N ARG A 64 -2.06 2.67 -5.56
CA ARG A 64 -2.05 1.51 -4.69
C ARG A 64 -1.34 0.35 -5.36
N ILE A 65 -0.47 -0.32 -4.61
CA ILE A 65 0.20 -1.56 -5.01
C ILE A 65 -0.31 -2.68 -4.11
N THR A 66 -0.74 -3.77 -4.74
CA THR A 66 -1.29 -4.94 -4.05
C THR A 66 -0.69 -6.19 -4.66
N TYR A 67 -0.08 -7.04 -3.82
CA TYR A 67 0.45 -8.32 -4.25
C TYR A 67 -0.66 -9.37 -4.29
N ALA A 68 -0.68 -10.18 -5.34
CA ALA A 68 -1.64 -11.28 -5.44
C ALA A 68 -1.35 -12.37 -4.39
N ALA A 69 -2.39 -13.05 -3.94
CA ALA A 69 -2.26 -14.22 -3.07
C ALA A 69 -1.30 -15.25 -3.70
N GLN A 70 -0.40 -15.81 -2.90
CA GLN A 70 0.67 -16.72 -3.29
C GLN A 70 1.84 -16.10 -4.08
N GLN A 71 1.86 -14.78 -4.29
CA GLN A 71 2.94 -14.08 -5.00
C GLN A 71 3.77 -13.15 -4.10
N TRP A 72 3.66 -13.32 -2.78
CA TRP A 72 4.43 -12.63 -1.78
C TRP A 72 4.84 -13.57 -0.65
N GLN A 73 5.81 -13.17 0.15
CA GLN A 73 6.35 -14.01 1.22
C GLN A 73 5.93 -13.49 2.58
N ILE A 74 5.54 -14.43 3.44
CA ILE A 74 5.30 -14.17 4.86
C ILE A 74 6.64 -13.84 5.52
N ASP A 75 6.66 -12.82 6.36
CA ASP A 75 7.80 -12.43 7.16
C ASP A 75 7.45 -12.40 8.66
N LYS A 76 8.42 -12.00 9.49
CA LYS A 76 8.26 -11.92 10.95
C LYS A 76 7.17 -10.94 11.44
N TRP A 77 6.68 -10.09 10.55
CA TRP A 77 5.64 -9.10 10.86
C TRP A 77 4.22 -9.60 10.55
N CYS A 78 4.09 -10.83 10.04
CA CYS A 78 2.82 -11.45 9.73
C CYS A 78 2.39 -12.39 10.85
N SER A 79 1.30 -12.06 11.53
CA SER A 79 0.73 -12.85 12.64
C SER A 79 -0.27 -13.88 12.10
N THR A 80 0.22 -14.80 11.27
CA THR A 80 -0.62 -15.74 10.50
C THR A 80 -1.51 -16.63 11.37
N GLU A 81 -1.10 -16.88 12.60
CA GLU A 81 -1.86 -17.63 13.61
C GLU A 81 -3.14 -16.91 14.05
N LEU A 82 -3.22 -15.59 13.83
CA LEU A 82 -4.38 -14.76 14.17
C LEU A 82 -5.29 -14.48 12.95
N TRP A 83 -4.89 -14.94 11.76
CA TRP A 83 -5.65 -14.66 10.54
C TRP A 83 -6.89 -15.57 10.43
N PRO A 84 -8.04 -15.04 9.98
CA PRO A 84 -9.28 -15.81 9.89
C PRO A 84 -9.35 -16.76 8.67
N VAL A 85 -8.36 -16.67 7.76
CA VAL A 85 -8.29 -17.46 6.52
C VAL A 85 -6.88 -18.01 6.30
N PRO A 86 -6.72 -19.10 5.52
CA PRO A 86 -5.41 -19.65 5.17
C PRO A 86 -4.54 -18.63 4.42
N VAL A 87 -3.23 -18.65 4.67
CA VAL A 87 -2.24 -17.73 4.11
C VAL A 87 -2.29 -17.67 2.57
N GLU A 88 -2.48 -18.80 1.92
CA GLU A 88 -2.55 -18.92 0.46
C GLU A 88 -3.75 -18.21 -0.17
N GLN A 89 -4.71 -17.78 0.63
CA GLN A 89 -5.87 -17.01 0.19
C GLN A 89 -5.76 -15.51 0.45
N VAL A 90 -4.62 -15.06 1.01
CA VAL A 90 -4.44 -13.68 1.45
C VAL A 90 -3.59 -12.90 0.44
N CYS A 91 -4.14 -11.82 -0.11
CA CYS A 91 -3.37 -10.82 -0.84
C CYS A 91 -2.70 -9.84 0.13
N TYR A 92 -1.70 -9.10 -0.33
CA TYR A 92 -0.98 -8.13 0.49
C TYR A 92 -1.15 -6.71 -0.08
N PHE A 93 -1.76 -5.83 0.69
CA PHE A 93 -1.86 -4.41 0.35
C PHE A 93 -0.55 -3.70 0.72
N LYS A 94 0.36 -3.67 -0.24
CA LYS A 94 1.76 -3.27 -0.02
C LYS A 94 1.92 -1.78 0.24
N CYS A 95 1.28 -0.94 -0.56
CA CYS A 95 1.46 0.51 -0.49
C CYS A 95 0.21 1.22 -0.98
N ASN A 96 -0.19 2.26 -0.24
CA ASN A 96 -1.21 3.21 -0.65
C ASN A 96 -0.68 4.62 -0.41
N THR A 97 -0.66 5.43 -1.45
CA THR A 97 -0.12 6.78 -1.38
C THR A 97 -1.08 7.74 -2.07
N VAL A 98 -1.36 8.85 -1.41
CA VAL A 98 -2.19 9.95 -1.96
C VAL A 98 -1.44 11.25 -1.74
N ASP A 99 -1.30 12.04 -2.80
CA ASP A 99 -0.75 13.40 -2.77
C ASP A 99 -1.47 14.22 -1.69
N GLU A 100 -0.72 14.94 -0.89
CA GLU A 100 -1.23 15.68 0.27
C GLU A 100 -2.36 16.63 -0.10
N SER A 101 -2.23 17.32 -1.25
CA SER A 101 -3.23 18.28 -1.74
C SER A 101 -4.57 17.63 -2.13
N TYR A 102 -4.59 16.30 -2.30
CA TYR A 102 -5.77 15.53 -2.72
C TYR A 102 -6.34 14.63 -1.61
N ARG A 103 -5.80 14.71 -0.41
CA ARG A 103 -6.36 13.98 0.75
C ARG A 103 -7.74 14.51 1.12
N GLY A 104 -8.54 13.64 1.74
CA GLY A 104 -9.92 13.99 2.11
C GLY A 104 -10.96 13.84 0.99
N HIS A 105 -10.57 13.46 -0.23
CA HIS A 105 -11.47 13.24 -1.38
C HIS A 105 -11.88 11.77 -1.58
N GLY A 106 -11.61 10.89 -0.61
CA GLY A 106 -11.97 9.46 -0.68
C GLY A 106 -11.10 8.60 -1.59
N ILE A 107 -9.98 9.14 -2.11
CA ILE A 107 -9.10 8.46 -3.06
C ILE A 107 -8.58 7.14 -2.50
N GLY A 108 -8.09 7.12 -1.26
CA GLY A 108 -7.56 5.90 -0.64
C GLY A 108 -8.60 4.78 -0.56
N GLY A 109 -9.84 5.11 -0.20
CA GLY A 109 -10.95 4.15 -0.14
C GLY A 109 -11.34 3.61 -1.51
N GLU A 110 -11.40 4.45 -2.54
CA GLU A 110 -11.71 4.01 -3.91
C GLU A 110 -10.60 3.14 -4.50
N LEU A 111 -9.33 3.49 -4.27
CA LEU A 111 -8.18 2.66 -4.65
C LEU A 111 -8.24 1.28 -3.97
N LEU A 112 -8.56 1.23 -2.68
CA LEU A 112 -8.71 -0.04 -1.95
C LEU A 112 -9.85 -0.87 -2.52
N LYS A 113 -11.02 -0.29 -2.75
CA LYS A 113 -12.17 -0.96 -3.33
C LYS A 113 -11.85 -1.62 -4.68
N ARG A 114 -11.13 -0.92 -5.56
CA ARG A 114 -10.72 -1.45 -6.87
C ARG A 114 -9.71 -2.58 -6.72
N SER A 115 -8.72 -2.44 -5.84
CA SER A 115 -7.75 -3.49 -5.56
C SER A 115 -8.39 -4.74 -4.95
N VAL A 116 -9.35 -4.59 -4.05
CA VAL A 116 -10.12 -5.71 -3.48
C VAL A 116 -10.88 -6.45 -4.57
N ALA A 117 -11.55 -5.75 -5.48
CA ALA A 117 -12.26 -6.37 -6.60
C ALA A 117 -11.31 -7.16 -7.52
N ALA A 118 -10.14 -6.59 -7.86
CA ALA A 118 -9.14 -7.28 -8.66
C ALA A 118 -8.52 -8.48 -7.92
N ALA A 119 -8.19 -8.34 -6.64
CA ALA A 119 -7.65 -9.44 -5.83
C ALA A 119 -8.63 -10.62 -5.70
N LYS A 120 -9.93 -10.34 -5.57
CA LYS A 120 -10.97 -11.38 -5.62
C LYS A 120 -10.99 -12.13 -6.95
N GLN A 121 -10.87 -11.44 -8.08
CA GLN A 121 -10.75 -12.07 -9.39
C GLN A 121 -9.48 -12.91 -9.52
N GLN A 122 -8.42 -12.56 -8.80
CA GLN A 122 -7.18 -13.34 -8.71
C GLN A 122 -7.28 -14.55 -7.75
N GLY A 123 -8.39 -14.70 -7.02
CA GLY A 123 -8.67 -15.82 -6.12
C GLY A 123 -8.40 -15.53 -4.63
N ALA A 124 -8.11 -14.30 -4.24
CA ALA A 124 -7.97 -13.94 -2.83
C ALA A 124 -9.34 -13.88 -2.14
N THR A 125 -9.39 -14.31 -0.88
CA THR A 125 -10.57 -14.22 -0.01
C THR A 125 -10.41 -13.21 1.13
N ALA A 126 -9.16 -12.79 1.39
CA ALA A 126 -8.83 -11.73 2.34
C ALA A 126 -7.57 -10.99 1.87
N GLY A 127 -7.30 -9.86 2.48
CA GLY A 127 -6.07 -9.08 2.26
C GLY A 127 -5.54 -8.53 3.57
N VAL A 128 -4.22 -8.45 3.70
CA VAL A 128 -3.53 -7.92 4.87
C VAL A 128 -2.67 -6.71 4.51
N SER A 129 -2.52 -5.79 5.43
CA SER A 129 -1.61 -4.64 5.32
C SER A 129 -0.93 -4.35 6.65
N HIS A 130 0.28 -3.80 6.59
CA HIS A 130 0.96 -3.19 7.72
C HIS A 130 0.90 -1.66 7.57
N LEU A 131 -0.07 -1.04 8.22
CA LEU A 131 -0.39 0.37 8.05
C LEU A 131 0.45 1.24 8.99
N TRP A 132 1.01 2.32 8.45
CA TRP A 132 1.80 3.26 9.22
C TRP A 132 0.92 4.09 10.17
N LYS A 133 1.04 3.84 11.47
CA LYS A 133 0.22 4.51 12.51
C LYS A 133 0.57 6.01 12.66
N GLN A 134 1.81 6.39 12.38
CA GLN A 134 2.26 7.78 12.41
C GLN A 134 2.01 8.53 11.08
N SER A 135 1.26 7.95 10.15
CA SER A 135 0.77 8.67 8.97
C SER A 135 0.02 9.94 9.38
N PRO A 136 0.07 11.02 8.59
CA PRO A 136 -0.57 12.30 8.97
C PRO A 136 -2.02 12.10 9.41
N GLY A 137 -2.32 12.49 10.67
CA GLY A 137 -3.64 12.29 11.29
C GLY A 137 -4.06 10.83 11.46
N ASN A 138 -3.12 9.89 11.43
CA ASN A 138 -3.37 8.44 11.43
C ASN A 138 -4.34 8.03 10.30
N SER A 139 -4.21 8.67 9.15
CA SER A 139 -5.14 8.51 8.02
C SER A 139 -5.13 7.10 7.43
N ALA A 140 -3.97 6.42 7.46
CA ALA A 140 -3.84 5.06 6.92
C ALA A 140 -4.75 4.07 7.67
N VAL A 141 -4.69 4.04 9.00
CA VAL A 141 -5.54 3.15 9.81
C VAL A 141 -7.01 3.57 9.72
N LYS A 142 -7.29 4.88 9.76
CA LYS A 142 -8.67 5.39 9.72
C LYS A 142 -9.41 5.00 8.44
N TYR A 143 -8.80 5.20 7.26
CA TYR A 143 -9.50 4.87 6.02
C TYR A 143 -9.68 3.36 5.86
N PHE A 144 -8.67 2.56 6.26
CA PHE A 144 -8.74 1.10 6.18
C PHE A 144 -9.83 0.54 7.10
N THR A 145 -9.93 1.05 8.32
CA THR A 145 -11.02 0.73 9.27
C THR A 145 -12.38 1.12 8.70
N LYS A 146 -12.49 2.32 8.10
CA LYS A 146 -13.73 2.77 7.45
C LYS A 146 -14.16 1.87 6.29
N CYS A 147 -13.21 1.24 5.62
CA CYS A 147 -13.48 0.28 4.54
C CYS A 147 -13.76 -1.17 5.04
N GLY A 148 -13.87 -1.37 6.37
CA GLY A 148 -14.20 -2.67 6.96
C GLY A 148 -12.99 -3.45 7.47
N GLY A 149 -11.78 -2.86 7.44
CA GLY A 149 -10.57 -3.49 7.97
C GLY A 149 -10.62 -3.64 9.49
N ILE A 150 -10.11 -4.75 10.00
CA ILE A 150 -10.00 -5.07 11.42
C ILE A 150 -8.54 -5.16 11.84
N LEU A 151 -8.22 -4.69 13.04
CA LEU A 151 -6.89 -4.80 13.61
C LEU A 151 -6.61 -6.25 14.02
N ILE A 152 -5.49 -6.77 13.55
CA ILE A 152 -4.95 -8.08 13.95
C ILE A 152 -3.93 -7.90 15.07
N LYS A 153 -2.91 -7.05 14.86
CA LYS A 153 -1.84 -6.82 15.84
C LYS A 153 -1.10 -5.51 15.55
N ASP A 154 -0.63 -4.86 16.60
CA ASP A 154 0.32 -3.75 16.49
C ASP A 154 1.77 -4.25 16.50
N HIS A 155 2.62 -3.67 15.65
CA HIS A 155 4.02 -4.00 15.50
C HIS A 155 4.88 -2.75 15.74
N PRO A 156 5.46 -2.57 16.93
CA PRO A 156 6.41 -1.50 17.19
C PRO A 156 7.70 -1.70 16.39
N ASP A 157 8.39 -0.61 16.08
CA ASP A 157 9.69 -0.62 15.39
C ASP A 157 9.67 -1.29 14.00
N ARG A 158 8.51 -1.32 13.33
CA ARG A 158 8.32 -2.04 12.06
C ARG A 158 9.34 -1.67 11.00
N TRP A 159 9.77 -0.42 10.93
CA TRP A 159 10.69 0.09 9.91
C TRP A 159 12.08 0.42 10.45
N HIS A 160 12.38 0.08 11.70
CA HIS A 160 13.65 0.39 12.34
C HIS A 160 14.86 -0.16 11.57
N GLU A 161 14.86 -1.47 11.26
CA GLU A 161 15.94 -2.12 10.51
C GLU A 161 16.10 -1.52 9.11
N LEU A 162 15.02 -1.17 8.45
CA LEU A 162 15.06 -0.51 7.13
C LEU A 162 15.68 0.89 7.21
N SER A 163 15.38 1.64 8.28
CA SER A 163 15.96 2.97 8.46
C SER A 163 17.46 2.92 8.75
N LEU A 164 17.93 1.91 9.48
CA LEU A 164 19.36 1.68 9.68
C LEU A 164 20.07 1.25 8.39
N ALA A 165 19.35 0.65 7.44
CA ALA A 165 19.84 0.24 6.14
C ALA A 165 19.72 1.32 5.04
N GLY A 166 19.35 2.55 5.39
CA GLY A 166 19.33 3.70 4.48
C GLY A 166 17.95 4.24 4.09
N TYR A 167 16.87 3.69 4.63
CA TYR A 167 15.55 4.30 4.49
C TYR A 167 15.43 5.52 5.41
N GLU A 168 15.08 6.66 4.86
CA GLU A 168 14.84 7.90 5.61
C GLU A 168 13.34 8.07 5.89
N CYS A 169 12.94 7.79 7.13
CA CYS A 169 11.57 8.03 7.58
C CYS A 169 11.28 9.55 7.64
N PRO A 170 10.17 10.04 7.10
CA PRO A 170 9.84 11.46 7.11
C PRO A 170 9.62 12.04 8.52
N ILE A 171 9.45 11.19 9.55
CA ILE A 171 9.28 11.59 10.96
C ILE A 171 10.54 11.37 11.78
N CYS A 172 11.16 10.17 11.65
CA CYS A 172 12.26 9.74 12.53
C CYS A 172 13.64 9.79 11.86
N ASN A 173 13.73 10.12 10.59
CA ASN A 173 14.96 10.05 9.79
C ASN A 173 15.56 8.64 9.78
N ASN A 174 16.84 8.48 10.11
CA ASN A 174 17.60 7.23 10.00
C ASN A 174 17.48 6.30 11.22
N ASN A 175 16.68 6.67 12.20
CA ASN A 175 16.44 5.86 13.41
C ASN A 175 14.93 5.76 13.66
N CYS A 176 14.22 5.03 12.79
CA CYS A 176 12.77 4.97 12.81
C CYS A 176 12.26 4.05 13.91
N HIS A 177 11.35 4.57 14.73
CA HIS A 177 10.60 3.83 15.77
C HIS A 177 9.09 3.83 15.50
N CYS A 178 8.68 4.05 14.24
CA CYS A 178 7.28 4.03 13.87
C CYS A 178 6.68 2.63 14.00
N GLU A 179 5.41 2.64 14.36
CA GLU A 179 4.61 1.45 14.63
C GLU A 179 3.69 1.13 13.43
N ALA A 180 3.54 -0.14 13.12
CA ALA A 180 2.57 -0.60 12.14
C ALA A 180 1.36 -1.24 12.81
N ALA A 181 0.18 -1.01 12.25
CA ALA A 181 -1.02 -1.79 12.51
C ALA A 181 -1.15 -2.86 11.42
N GLU A 182 -1.04 -4.14 11.80
CA GLU A 182 -1.41 -5.26 10.94
C GLU A 182 -2.92 -5.36 10.91
N MET A 183 -3.52 -5.15 9.73
CA MET A 183 -4.97 -5.14 9.54
C MET A 183 -5.39 -6.01 8.36
N MET A 184 -6.55 -6.59 8.45
CA MET A 184 -7.16 -7.40 7.39
C MET A 184 -8.55 -6.91 7.02
#